data_dbb782572afac81c24c185a23c9e1ad9
#
_entry.id   dbb782572afac81c24c185a23c9e1ad9
#
_cell.length_a   1.000
_cell.length_b   1.000
_cell.length_c   1.000
_cell.angle_alpha   90.00
_cell.angle_beta   90.00
_cell.angle_gamma   90.00
#
_symmetry.space_group_name_H-M   'P 1'
#
loop_
_entity.id
_entity.type
_entity.pdbx_description
1 polymer ?
#
loop_
_entity_poly.entity_id
_entity_poly.type
_entity_poly.pdbx_seq_one_letter_code
_entity_poly.pdbx_strand_id
1 'polypeptide(L)'
;MDQQELRALEQRCIQEEAPECTAACPIHVDARALAWHIARGEWQKAWMVLYKTMPFPGILGRICDAPCRLRCKRRQAGDPIQIGDLERACVATPPPDVRIQPLPRRGKTAAIIGSGLSGLTAAWDLARKGYSVSIFEPGSRLGGPLRGSFGHRLPEIALEAELERLSAFGVSINVKVDVGSPGFLDR
;
A
#
# COMPACT_ATOMS: atom_id res chain seq x y z
N MET A 1 21.33 6.80 -26.33
CA MET A 1 20.65 5.51 -26.52
C MET A 1 19.60 5.70 -27.58
N ASP A 2 19.71 5.01 -28.68
CA ASP A 2 18.72 5.10 -29.74
C ASP A 2 17.52 4.15 -29.50
N GLN A 3 16.50 4.24 -30.38
CA GLN A 3 15.31 3.39 -30.23
C GLN A 3 15.61 1.89 -30.44
N GLN A 4 16.66 1.53 -31.17
CA GLN A 4 17.03 0.13 -31.36
C GLN A 4 17.68 -0.46 -30.13
N GLU A 5 18.56 0.29 -29.47
CA GLU A 5 19.16 -0.07 -28.18
C GLU A 5 18.10 -0.20 -27.08
N LEU A 6 17.09 0.69 -27.09
CA LEU A 6 15.97 0.62 -26.16
C LEU A 6 15.16 -0.67 -26.35
N ARG A 7 14.81 -1.00 -27.61
CA ARG A 7 14.09 -2.24 -27.95
C ARG A 7 14.89 -3.50 -27.60
N ALA A 8 16.20 -3.50 -27.81
CA ALA A 8 17.07 -4.61 -27.44
C ALA A 8 17.12 -4.83 -25.92
N LEU A 9 17.02 -3.76 -25.13
CA LEU A 9 16.93 -3.82 -23.67
C LEU A 9 15.55 -4.27 -23.19
N GLU A 10 14.48 -3.86 -23.87
CA GLU A 10 13.12 -4.32 -23.61
C GLU A 10 12.96 -5.82 -23.86
N GLN A 11 13.58 -6.33 -24.94
CA GLN A 11 13.59 -7.76 -25.28
C GLN A 11 14.36 -8.63 -24.27
N ARG A 12 15.29 -8.06 -23.50
CA ARG A 12 15.97 -8.76 -22.39
C ARG A 12 15.08 -8.92 -21.15
N CYS A 13 13.97 -8.21 -21.10
CA CYS A 13 12.95 -8.40 -20.07
C CYS A 13 12.13 -9.64 -20.41
N ILE A 14 12.56 -10.80 -19.95
CA ILE A 14 11.83 -12.06 -20.15
C ILE A 14 10.44 -11.90 -19.54
N GLN A 15 9.41 -11.90 -20.39
CA GLN A 15 8.02 -11.63 -19.96
C GLN A 15 7.47 -12.74 -19.07
N GLU A 16 8.03 -13.93 -19.18
CA GLU A 16 7.62 -15.13 -18.44
C GLU A 16 8.16 -15.17 -17.01
N GLU A 17 9.25 -14.46 -16.72
CA GLU A 17 9.80 -14.35 -15.37
C GLU A 17 9.30 -13.10 -14.67
N ALA A 18 9.09 -13.20 -13.35
CA ALA A 18 8.78 -12.04 -12.54
C ALA A 18 9.91 -11.00 -12.67
N PRO A 19 9.60 -9.73 -12.98
CA PRO A 19 10.62 -8.71 -13.14
C PRO A 19 11.38 -8.53 -11.83
N GLU A 20 12.70 -8.31 -11.90
CA GLU A 20 13.57 -8.17 -10.73
C GLU A 20 13.09 -7.08 -9.76
N CYS A 21 12.46 -6.02 -10.28
CA CYS A 21 11.86 -4.97 -9.46
C CYS A 21 10.68 -5.48 -8.63
N THR A 22 9.84 -6.37 -9.17
CA THR A 22 8.76 -7.03 -8.42
C THR A 22 9.32 -7.99 -7.39
N ALA A 23 10.35 -8.77 -7.72
CA ALA A 23 11.00 -9.68 -6.79
C ALA A 23 11.70 -8.94 -5.62
N ALA A 24 12.26 -7.76 -5.89
CA ALA A 24 12.90 -6.91 -4.87
C ALA A 24 11.89 -6.15 -3.99
N CYS A 25 10.64 -6.05 -4.41
CA CYS A 25 9.60 -5.41 -3.62
C CYS A 25 9.11 -6.34 -2.50
N PRO A 26 9.19 -5.97 -1.21
CA PRO A 26 8.76 -6.84 -0.10
C PRO A 26 7.30 -7.27 -0.17
N ILE A 27 6.46 -6.48 -0.83
CA ILE A 27 5.03 -6.75 -1.02
C ILE A 27 4.68 -7.14 -2.46
N HIS A 28 5.70 -7.38 -3.30
CA HIS A 28 5.60 -7.90 -4.66
C HIS A 28 4.61 -7.13 -5.55
N VAL A 29 4.67 -5.79 -5.52
CA VAL A 29 3.88 -4.96 -6.46
C VAL A 29 4.27 -5.30 -7.89
N ASP A 30 3.30 -5.56 -8.74
CA ASP A 30 3.54 -5.76 -10.17
C ASP A 30 3.83 -4.41 -10.85
N ALA A 31 5.10 -3.98 -10.71
CA ALA A 31 5.57 -2.71 -11.26
C ALA A 31 5.42 -2.62 -12.78
N ARG A 32 5.48 -3.77 -13.49
CA ARG A 32 5.32 -3.81 -14.94
C ARG A 32 3.88 -3.53 -15.35
N ALA A 33 2.93 -4.24 -14.72
CA ALA A 33 1.52 -3.99 -14.96
C ALA A 33 1.11 -2.56 -14.56
N LEU A 34 1.63 -2.06 -13.43
CA LEU A 34 1.41 -0.68 -12.99
C LEU A 34 1.86 0.33 -14.07
N ALA A 35 3.11 0.23 -14.51
CA ALA A 35 3.67 1.12 -15.54
C ALA A 35 2.91 1.01 -16.87
N TRP A 36 2.54 -0.22 -17.26
CA TRP A 36 1.76 -0.48 -18.47
C TRP A 36 0.41 0.22 -18.46
N HIS A 37 -0.35 0.09 -17.39
CA HIS A 37 -1.67 0.72 -17.27
C HIS A 37 -1.57 2.25 -17.22
N ILE A 38 -0.59 2.80 -16.47
CA ILE A 38 -0.36 4.24 -16.40
C ILE A 38 0.00 4.82 -17.78
N ALA A 39 0.91 4.16 -18.52
CA ALA A 39 1.31 4.60 -19.86
C ALA A 39 0.14 4.65 -20.85
N ARG A 40 -0.92 3.90 -20.61
CA ARG A 40 -2.15 3.87 -21.42
C ARG A 40 -3.26 4.78 -20.89
N GLY A 41 -3.03 5.49 -19.78
CA GLY A 41 -4.04 6.28 -19.10
C GLY A 41 -5.12 5.46 -18.40
N GLU A 42 -4.90 4.17 -18.19
CA GLU A 42 -5.85 3.23 -17.58
C GLU A 42 -5.74 3.27 -16.05
N TRP A 43 -5.94 4.44 -15.45
CA TRP A 43 -5.72 4.71 -14.03
C TRP A 43 -6.47 3.76 -13.10
N GLN A 44 -7.70 3.40 -13.43
CA GLN A 44 -8.52 2.47 -12.65
C GLN A 44 -7.88 1.08 -12.55
N LYS A 45 -7.31 0.60 -13.66
CA LYS A 45 -6.59 -0.68 -13.67
C LYS A 45 -5.27 -0.59 -12.92
N ALA A 46 -4.56 0.54 -13.02
CA ALA A 46 -3.35 0.80 -12.24
C ALA A 46 -3.64 0.75 -10.72
N TRP A 47 -4.74 1.36 -10.26
CA TRP A 47 -5.20 1.24 -8.88
C TRP A 47 -5.43 -0.21 -8.45
N MET A 48 -6.05 -1.03 -9.30
CA MET A 48 -6.30 -2.44 -8.99
C MET A 48 -5.00 -3.24 -8.83
N VAL A 49 -3.96 -2.90 -9.61
CA VAL A 49 -2.62 -3.48 -9.44
C VAL A 49 -2.06 -3.17 -8.05
N LEU A 50 -2.17 -1.92 -7.60
CA LEU A 50 -1.72 -1.53 -6.25
C LEU A 50 -2.52 -2.24 -5.17
N TYR A 51 -3.84 -2.19 -5.23
CA TYR A 51 -4.72 -2.80 -4.22
C TYR A 51 -4.56 -4.32 -4.06
N LYS A 52 -4.01 -5.00 -5.07
CA LYS A 52 -3.77 -6.44 -4.99
C LYS A 52 -2.82 -6.81 -3.85
N THR A 53 -1.78 -6.02 -3.62
CA THR A 53 -0.71 -6.34 -2.66
C THR A 53 -0.37 -5.19 -1.71
N MET A 54 -0.74 -3.95 -2.01
CA MET A 54 -0.38 -2.76 -1.25
C MET A 54 -1.59 -2.22 -0.47
N PRO A 55 -1.65 -2.39 0.86
CA PRO A 55 -2.84 -2.03 1.64
C PRO A 55 -3.10 -0.53 1.71
N PHE A 56 -2.05 0.28 1.80
CA PHE A 56 -2.13 1.74 1.92
C PHE A 56 -1.22 2.41 0.89
N PRO A 57 -1.60 2.40 -0.40
CA PRO A 57 -0.72 2.90 -1.46
C PRO A 57 -0.38 4.39 -1.32
N GLY A 58 -1.29 5.19 -0.77
CA GLY A 58 -1.04 6.60 -0.49
C GLY A 58 0.02 6.84 0.59
N ILE A 59 0.18 5.91 1.54
CA ILE A 59 1.23 5.93 2.55
C ILE A 59 2.50 5.31 1.97
N LEU A 60 2.42 4.05 1.53
CA LEU A 60 3.58 3.25 1.14
C LEU A 60 4.34 3.84 -0.04
N GLY A 61 3.66 4.35 -1.06
CA GLY A 61 4.30 5.03 -2.19
C GLY A 61 5.08 6.30 -1.80
N ARG A 62 4.87 6.82 -0.57
CA ARG A 62 5.57 8.00 -0.04
C ARG A 62 6.72 7.67 0.89
N ILE A 63 6.59 6.62 1.71
CA ILE A 63 7.60 6.29 2.72
C ILE A 63 8.55 5.18 2.31
N CYS A 64 8.25 4.46 1.22
CA CYS A 64 9.06 3.36 0.71
C CYS A 64 10.45 3.86 0.27
N ASP A 65 11.50 3.12 0.64
CA ASP A 65 12.89 3.40 0.21
C ASP A 65 13.21 2.84 -1.19
N ALA A 66 12.20 2.30 -1.86
CA ALA A 66 12.22 1.86 -3.25
C ALA A 66 13.36 0.88 -3.61
N PRO A 67 13.49 -0.29 -2.94
CA PRO A 67 14.51 -1.28 -3.25
C PRO A 67 14.42 -1.79 -4.69
N CYS A 68 13.25 -1.70 -5.31
CA CYS A 68 13.01 -2.01 -6.72
C CYS A 68 13.90 -1.21 -7.68
N ARG A 69 14.27 0.03 -7.32
CA ARG A 69 15.15 0.88 -8.15
C ARG A 69 16.54 0.29 -8.31
N LEU A 70 17.05 -0.37 -7.26
CA LEU A 70 18.37 -1.01 -7.29
C LEU A 70 18.42 -2.21 -8.23
N ARG A 71 17.28 -2.84 -8.47
CA ARG A 71 17.10 -4.00 -9.36
C ARG A 71 16.49 -3.68 -10.70
N CYS A 72 16.29 -2.40 -11.00
CA CYS A 72 15.73 -1.99 -12.27
C CYS A 72 16.71 -2.24 -13.42
N LYS A 73 16.35 -3.10 -14.38
CA LYS A 73 17.19 -3.40 -15.56
C LYS A 73 17.49 -2.14 -16.38
N ARG A 74 16.61 -1.14 -16.36
CA ARG A 74 16.83 0.13 -17.06
C ARG A 74 18.07 0.88 -16.57
N ARG A 75 18.55 0.63 -15.35
CA ARG A 75 19.82 1.23 -14.85
C ARG A 75 21.02 0.96 -15.75
N GLN A 76 20.98 -0.09 -16.57
CA GLN A 76 22.03 -0.41 -17.53
C GLN A 76 22.02 0.56 -18.75
N ALA A 77 20.91 1.25 -18.94
CA ALA A 77 20.68 2.13 -20.09
C ALA A 77 20.43 3.60 -19.69
N GLY A 78 20.47 3.92 -18.40
CA GLY A 78 20.20 5.25 -17.87
C GLY A 78 19.57 5.19 -16.49
N ASP A 79 18.67 6.12 -16.18
CA ASP A 79 18.02 6.18 -14.88
C ASP A 79 17.00 5.06 -14.67
N PRO A 80 16.93 4.50 -13.47
CA PRO A 80 15.90 3.51 -13.13
C PRO A 80 14.51 4.14 -13.15
N ILE A 81 13.49 3.33 -13.46
CA ILE A 81 12.10 3.78 -13.40
C ILE A 81 11.77 4.19 -11.96
N GLN A 82 11.18 5.37 -11.81
CA GLN A 82 10.74 5.91 -10.53
C GLN A 82 9.37 5.32 -10.14
N ILE A 83 9.36 4.05 -9.74
CA ILE A 83 8.12 3.32 -9.46
C ILE A 83 7.31 4.00 -8.35
N GLY A 84 7.97 4.52 -7.31
CA GLY A 84 7.29 5.28 -6.25
C GLY A 84 6.60 6.55 -6.75
N ASP A 85 7.13 7.21 -7.80
CA ASP A 85 6.47 8.35 -8.43
C ASP A 85 5.21 7.90 -9.20
N LEU A 86 5.28 6.75 -9.87
CA LEU A 86 4.13 6.15 -10.55
C LEU A 86 3.04 5.74 -9.55
N GLU A 87 3.42 5.16 -8.42
CA GLU A 87 2.51 4.84 -7.31
C GLU A 87 1.81 6.10 -6.80
N ARG A 88 2.58 7.17 -6.52
CA ARG A 88 2.02 8.46 -6.08
C ARG A 88 1.12 9.12 -7.12
N ALA A 89 1.52 9.09 -8.39
CA ALA A 89 0.68 9.60 -9.48
C ALA A 89 -0.63 8.83 -9.60
N CYS A 90 -0.58 7.51 -9.44
CA CYS A 90 -1.77 6.67 -9.45
C CYS A 90 -2.73 7.06 -8.32
N VAL A 91 -2.24 7.17 -7.08
CA VAL A 91 -3.10 7.51 -5.94
C VAL A 91 -3.56 8.97 -5.90
N ALA A 92 -2.97 9.84 -6.70
CA ALA A 92 -3.46 11.20 -6.90
C ALA A 92 -4.70 11.24 -7.82
N THR A 93 -4.97 10.18 -8.57
CA THR A 93 -6.21 10.05 -9.35
C THR A 93 -7.34 9.50 -8.48
N PRO A 94 -8.61 9.74 -8.82
CA PRO A 94 -9.72 9.14 -8.09
C PRO A 94 -9.59 7.61 -8.04
N PRO A 95 -9.84 6.98 -6.88
CA PRO A 95 -9.84 5.54 -6.77
C PRO A 95 -10.93 4.93 -7.67
N PRO A 96 -10.78 3.67 -8.07
CA PRO A 96 -11.81 2.99 -8.85
C PRO A 96 -13.12 2.92 -8.06
N ASP A 97 -14.23 3.05 -8.76
CA ASP A 97 -15.57 2.81 -8.19
C ASP A 97 -15.82 1.30 -7.93
N VAL A 98 -14.76 0.54 -7.89
CA VAL A 98 -14.79 -0.87 -7.54
C VAL A 98 -14.63 -0.99 -6.03
N ARG A 99 -15.71 -1.24 -5.34
CA ARG A 99 -15.67 -1.58 -3.93
C ARG A 99 -14.88 -2.88 -3.78
N ILE A 100 -13.74 -2.82 -3.11
CA ILE A 100 -13.06 -4.03 -2.65
C ILE A 100 -14.00 -4.70 -1.65
N GLN A 101 -14.70 -5.73 -2.10
CA GLN A 101 -15.62 -6.43 -1.22
C GLN A 101 -14.83 -7.35 -0.28
N PRO A 102 -15.05 -7.26 1.03
CA PRO A 102 -14.50 -8.25 1.94
C PRO A 102 -15.07 -9.63 1.62
N LEU A 103 -14.30 -10.66 1.93
CA LEU A 103 -14.82 -12.03 1.89
C LEU A 103 -16.01 -12.18 2.86
N PRO A 104 -16.86 -13.19 2.66
CA PRO A 104 -17.98 -13.45 3.56
C PRO A 104 -17.55 -13.48 5.02
N ARG A 105 -18.41 -12.98 5.90
CA ARG A 105 -18.13 -12.91 7.34
C ARG A 105 -17.80 -14.28 7.90
N ARG A 106 -16.70 -14.37 8.63
CA ARG A 106 -16.23 -15.62 9.26
C ARG A 106 -16.83 -15.87 10.65
N GLY A 107 -17.59 -14.93 11.20
CA GLY A 107 -18.09 -15.03 12.58
C GLY A 107 -16.98 -14.95 13.66
N LYS A 108 -15.78 -14.48 13.29
CA LYS A 108 -14.64 -14.33 14.19
C LYS A 108 -14.27 -12.86 14.35
N THR A 109 -13.84 -12.49 15.54
CA THR A 109 -13.35 -11.15 15.89
C THR A 109 -11.84 -11.13 15.99
N ALA A 110 -11.24 -9.96 15.75
CA ALA A 110 -9.82 -9.71 15.95
C ALA A 110 -9.63 -8.34 16.61
N ALA A 111 -8.86 -8.30 17.68
CA ALA A 111 -8.41 -7.08 18.33
C ALA A 111 -6.99 -6.75 17.87
N ILE A 112 -6.77 -5.52 17.42
CA ILE A 112 -5.46 -5.01 17.00
C ILE A 112 -5.04 -3.95 18.02
N ILE A 113 -3.88 -4.13 18.62
CA ILE A 113 -3.31 -3.20 19.58
C ILE A 113 -2.29 -2.31 18.85
N GLY A 114 -2.56 -1.01 18.85
CA GLY A 114 -1.76 0.00 18.16
C GLY A 114 -2.13 0.19 16.69
N SER A 115 -2.05 1.45 16.25
CA SER A 115 -2.40 1.90 14.91
C SER A 115 -1.19 2.37 14.09
N GLY A 116 0.00 1.89 14.39
CA GLY A 116 1.15 2.02 13.49
C GLY A 116 0.92 1.25 12.19
N LEU A 117 1.85 1.37 11.23
CA LEU A 117 1.71 0.76 9.90
C LEU A 117 1.39 -0.75 9.98
N SER A 118 2.05 -1.48 10.87
CA SER A 118 1.81 -2.94 11.03
C SER A 118 0.39 -3.24 11.52
N GLY A 119 -0.09 -2.50 12.53
CA GLY A 119 -1.46 -2.66 13.05
C GLY A 119 -2.52 -2.31 12.01
N LEU A 120 -2.33 -1.21 11.30
CA LEU A 120 -3.22 -0.81 10.19
C LEU A 120 -3.25 -1.86 9.08
N THR A 121 -2.08 -2.41 8.69
CA THR A 121 -2.00 -3.47 7.67
C THR A 121 -2.70 -4.76 8.12
N ALA A 122 -2.49 -5.16 9.37
CA ALA A 122 -3.16 -6.33 9.93
C ALA A 122 -4.68 -6.14 9.97
N ALA A 123 -5.14 -4.94 10.37
CA ALA A 123 -6.57 -4.61 10.38
C ALA A 123 -7.18 -4.68 8.98
N TRP A 124 -6.50 -4.09 7.97
CA TRP A 124 -6.91 -4.13 6.58
C TRP A 124 -7.03 -5.57 6.05
N ASP A 125 -5.99 -6.38 6.25
CA ASP A 125 -5.96 -7.75 5.74
C ASP A 125 -7.01 -8.64 6.40
N LEU A 126 -7.19 -8.51 7.71
CA LEU A 126 -8.20 -9.29 8.43
C LEU A 126 -9.62 -8.87 8.05
N ALA A 127 -9.88 -7.57 7.92
CA ALA A 127 -11.18 -7.08 7.48
C ALA A 127 -11.51 -7.60 6.07
N ARG A 128 -10.56 -7.56 5.14
CA ARG A 128 -10.72 -8.15 3.79
C ARG A 128 -11.02 -9.65 3.83
N LYS A 129 -10.47 -10.36 4.81
CA LYS A 129 -10.70 -11.81 5.00
C LYS A 129 -12.01 -12.14 5.74
N GLY A 130 -12.84 -11.13 6.02
CA GLY A 130 -14.16 -11.30 6.63
C GLY A 130 -14.18 -11.41 8.16
N TYR A 131 -13.10 -11.00 8.84
CA TYR A 131 -13.09 -10.87 10.29
C TYR A 131 -13.75 -9.54 10.71
N SER A 132 -14.40 -9.54 11.87
CA SER A 132 -14.79 -8.31 12.57
C SER A 132 -13.58 -7.76 13.30
N VAL A 133 -13.08 -6.59 12.90
CA VAL A 133 -11.82 -6.05 13.40
C VAL A 133 -12.04 -4.81 14.25
N SER A 134 -11.39 -4.76 15.41
CA SER A 134 -11.33 -3.57 16.28
C SER A 134 -9.89 -3.17 16.52
N ILE A 135 -9.56 -1.90 16.27
CA ILE A 135 -8.27 -1.30 16.61
C ILE A 135 -8.40 -0.59 17.94
N PHE A 136 -7.42 -0.79 18.82
CA PHE A 136 -7.26 -0.12 20.10
C PHE A 136 -5.97 0.69 20.07
N GLU A 137 -6.08 2.01 20.15
CA GLU A 137 -4.97 2.97 20.05
C GLU A 137 -4.90 3.80 21.35
N PRO A 138 -3.75 3.82 22.06
CA PRO A 138 -3.59 4.62 23.24
C PRO A 138 -3.60 6.14 22.96
N GLY A 139 -3.15 6.54 21.79
CA GLY A 139 -3.18 7.92 21.35
C GLY A 139 -4.60 8.44 21.05
N SER A 140 -4.70 9.74 20.84
CA SER A 140 -5.97 10.39 20.48
C SER A 140 -6.35 10.24 19.00
N ARG A 141 -5.42 9.75 18.17
CA ARG A 141 -5.58 9.62 16.70
C ARG A 141 -4.84 8.39 16.20
N LEU A 142 -5.36 7.77 15.14
CA LEU A 142 -4.68 6.66 14.46
C LEU A 142 -3.39 7.12 13.77
N GLY A 143 -2.52 6.16 13.49
CA GLY A 143 -1.31 6.36 12.69
C GLY A 143 -0.01 6.31 13.50
N GLY A 144 -0.04 6.51 14.81
CA GLY A 144 1.15 6.41 15.64
C GLY A 144 2.38 7.10 15.05
N PRO A 145 3.52 6.39 14.87
CA PRO A 145 4.74 6.96 14.30
C PRO A 145 4.61 7.48 12.86
N LEU A 146 3.58 7.09 12.10
CA LEU A 146 3.35 7.65 10.76
C LEU A 146 3.11 9.17 10.83
N ARG A 147 2.60 9.65 11.96
CA ARG A 147 2.43 11.07 12.21
C ARG A 147 3.75 11.69 12.68
N GLY A 148 4.38 12.43 11.81
CA GLY A 148 5.59 13.18 12.11
C GLY A 148 6.93 12.49 11.80
N SER A 149 7.03 11.17 11.78
CA SER A 149 8.32 10.49 11.52
C SER A 149 8.82 10.63 10.07
N PHE A 150 7.95 10.93 9.13
CA PHE A 150 8.29 11.03 7.72
C PHE A 150 8.27 12.47 7.18
N GLY A 151 7.98 13.46 8.03
CA GLY A 151 7.98 14.88 7.68
C GLY A 151 7.17 15.17 6.41
N HIS A 152 7.75 15.94 5.49
CA HIS A 152 7.12 16.32 4.22
C HIS A 152 6.85 15.13 3.26
N ARG A 153 7.50 13.98 3.45
CA ARG A 153 7.27 12.78 2.62
C ARG A 153 5.86 12.23 2.79
N LEU A 154 5.29 12.30 4.00
CA LEU A 154 3.93 11.84 4.27
C LEU A 154 3.08 12.99 4.83
N PRO A 155 2.46 13.81 3.97
CA PRO A 155 1.54 14.85 4.41
C PRO A 155 0.34 14.27 5.16
N GLU A 156 -0.12 14.99 6.16
CA GLU A 156 -1.27 14.61 7.00
C GLU A 156 -2.51 14.26 6.16
N ILE A 157 -2.80 15.04 5.14
CA ILE A 157 -3.93 14.80 4.25
C ILE A 157 -3.87 13.44 3.54
N ALA A 158 -2.66 12.98 3.18
CA ALA A 158 -2.48 11.68 2.55
C ALA A 158 -2.69 10.53 3.54
N LEU A 159 -2.25 10.71 4.78
CA LEU A 159 -2.47 9.76 5.86
C LEU A 159 -3.96 9.64 6.20
N GLU A 160 -4.65 10.77 6.39
CA GLU A 160 -6.09 10.76 6.73
C GLU A 160 -6.93 10.10 5.63
N ALA A 161 -6.67 10.40 4.36
CA ALA A 161 -7.39 9.77 3.25
C ALA A 161 -7.27 8.23 3.25
N GLU A 162 -6.13 7.69 3.67
CA GLU A 162 -5.94 6.24 3.80
C GLU A 162 -6.66 5.67 5.03
N LEU A 163 -6.66 6.41 6.15
CA LEU A 163 -7.36 6.00 7.38
C LEU A 163 -8.88 6.01 7.20
N GLU A 164 -9.43 6.98 6.47
CA GLU A 164 -10.85 7.02 6.11
C GLU A 164 -11.28 5.79 5.32
N ARG A 165 -10.45 5.33 4.39
CA ARG A 165 -10.73 4.09 3.63
C ARG A 165 -10.78 2.85 4.52
N LEU A 166 -9.90 2.77 5.53
CA LEU A 166 -9.93 1.68 6.50
C LEU A 166 -11.25 1.67 7.29
N SER A 167 -11.71 2.84 7.73
CA SER A 167 -13.00 2.99 8.43
C SER A 167 -14.18 2.56 7.54
N ALA A 168 -14.15 2.88 6.26
CA ALA A 168 -15.17 2.47 5.29
C ALA A 168 -15.24 0.92 5.12
N PHE A 169 -14.17 0.20 5.47
CA PHE A 169 -14.14 -1.26 5.51
C PHE A 169 -14.85 -1.87 6.72
N GLY A 170 -15.41 -1.06 7.61
CA GLY A 170 -16.13 -1.51 8.80
C GLY A 170 -15.22 -1.91 9.96
N VAL A 171 -13.97 -1.44 9.97
CA VAL A 171 -13.06 -1.60 11.10
C VAL A 171 -13.50 -0.67 12.22
N SER A 172 -13.71 -1.20 13.42
CA SER A 172 -14.03 -0.42 14.62
C SER A 172 -12.77 0.24 15.17
N ILE A 173 -12.87 1.53 15.49
CA ILE A 173 -11.73 2.32 15.96
C ILE A 173 -11.98 2.80 17.37
N ASN A 174 -11.08 2.46 18.29
CA ASN A 174 -11.12 2.83 19.70
C ASN A 174 -9.82 3.57 20.03
N VAL A 175 -9.89 4.88 20.17
CA VAL A 175 -8.76 5.73 20.57
C VAL A 175 -8.78 6.05 22.06
N LYS A 176 -7.65 6.51 22.61
CA LYS A 176 -7.46 6.81 24.04
C LYS A 176 -7.73 5.59 24.95
N VAL A 177 -7.37 4.40 24.47
CA VAL A 177 -7.54 3.14 25.20
C VAL A 177 -6.20 2.69 25.75
N ASP A 178 -6.07 2.64 27.06
CA ASP A 178 -4.91 2.05 27.71
C ASP A 178 -5.07 0.52 27.77
N VAL A 179 -4.40 -0.15 26.86
CA VAL A 179 -4.41 -1.63 26.76
C VAL A 179 -3.54 -2.30 27.82
N GLY A 180 -2.70 -1.54 28.54
CA GLY A 180 -1.91 -2.02 29.69
C GLY A 180 -2.69 -1.98 31.01
N SER A 181 -3.89 -1.41 31.03
CA SER A 181 -4.68 -1.31 32.23
C SER A 181 -5.18 -2.70 32.69
N PRO A 182 -5.19 -2.99 34.00
CA PRO A 182 -5.78 -4.21 34.53
C PRO A 182 -7.22 -4.38 34.05
N GLY A 183 -7.57 -5.60 33.61
CA GLY A 183 -8.92 -5.92 33.13
C GLY A 183 -9.22 -5.48 31.69
N PHE A 184 -8.24 -5.02 30.92
CA PHE A 184 -8.47 -4.74 29.48
C PHE A 184 -8.88 -6.00 28.69
N LEU A 185 -8.25 -7.16 28.99
CA LEU A 185 -8.54 -8.42 28.32
C LEU A 185 -9.84 -9.08 28.80
N ASP A 186 -10.44 -8.59 29.88
CA ASP A 186 -11.68 -9.14 30.46
C ASP A 186 -12.94 -8.45 29.92
N ARG A 187 -12.78 -7.51 28.97
CA ARG A 187 -13.86 -6.76 28.31
C ARG A 187 -14.11 -7.29 26.91
#